data_1538921c561f5a5b068a4d1d04205ddc
#
_entry.id   1538921c561f5a5b068a4d1d04205ddc
#
_cell.length_a   1.000
_cell.length_b   1.000
_cell.length_c   1.000
_cell.angle_alpha   90.00
_cell.angle_beta   90.00
_cell.angle_gamma   90.00
#
_symmetry.space_group_name_H-M   'P 1'
#
loop_
_entity.id
_entity.type
_entity.pdbx_description
1 polymer ?
#
loop_
_entity_poly.entity_id
_entity_poly.type
_entity_poly.pdbx_seq_one_letter_code
_entity_poly.pdbx_strand_id
1 'polypeptide(L)'
;ELLIGQYFKEECGADFVFVTHYPSKKRPFYAMDDPEDETFTLSFDLLYKGLEITTGGQRIHDYNKLMEKINKRGMETEGMEHYLSAFKHGMPPHGGLGIGLERLTMQLIGEENVREATLFPRDLSRLEP
;
A
#
# COMPACT_ATOMS: atom_id res chain seq x y z
N GLU A 1 -11.42 6.92 4.57
CA GLU A 1 -10.23 7.78 4.62
C GLU A 1 -10.61 9.22 4.95
N LEU A 2 -11.49 9.87 4.18
CA LEU A 2 -11.91 11.26 4.41
C LEU A 2 -12.42 11.51 5.83
N LEU A 3 -13.32 10.65 6.34
CA LEU A 3 -13.86 10.76 7.70
C LEU A 3 -12.78 10.63 8.78
N ILE A 4 -11.80 9.77 8.59
CA ILE A 4 -10.66 9.61 9.50
C ILE A 4 -9.82 10.90 9.49
N GLY A 5 -9.49 11.40 8.30
CA GLY A 5 -8.74 12.65 8.15
C GLY A 5 -9.43 13.83 8.81
N GLN A 6 -10.74 13.97 8.60
CA GLN A 6 -11.54 15.02 9.20
C GLN A 6 -11.57 14.92 10.73
N TYR A 7 -11.82 13.74 11.29
CA TYR A 7 -11.82 13.50 12.74
C TYR A 7 -10.50 13.93 13.39
N PHE A 8 -9.37 13.45 12.85
CA PHE A 8 -8.06 13.80 13.43
C PHE A 8 -7.68 15.26 13.22
N LYS A 9 -8.17 15.90 12.17
CA LYS A 9 -8.01 17.34 11.98
C LYS A 9 -8.78 18.13 13.04
N GLU A 10 -10.02 17.76 13.32
CA GLU A 10 -10.88 18.43 14.29
C GLU A 10 -10.40 18.21 15.74
N GLU A 11 -10.07 16.96 16.10
CA GLU A 11 -9.72 16.59 17.48
C GLU A 11 -8.26 16.90 17.85
N CYS A 12 -7.33 16.77 16.90
CA CYS A 12 -5.89 16.83 17.16
C CYS A 12 -5.18 17.93 16.37
N GLY A 13 -5.84 18.62 15.44
CA GLY A 13 -5.20 19.56 14.51
C GLY A 13 -4.26 18.87 13.50
N ALA A 14 -4.31 17.54 13.38
CA ALA A 14 -3.38 16.76 12.57
C ALA A 14 -3.81 16.72 11.10
N ASP A 15 -2.90 17.04 10.20
CA ASP A 15 -3.10 16.86 8.75
C ASP A 15 -2.68 15.46 8.27
N PHE A 16 -1.80 14.77 9.02
CA PHE A 16 -1.30 13.44 8.71
C PHE A 16 -1.81 12.41 9.70
N VAL A 17 -2.26 11.27 9.18
CA VAL A 17 -2.76 10.15 9.99
C VAL A 17 -2.26 8.83 9.42
N PHE A 18 -1.65 8.00 10.26
CA PHE A 18 -1.38 6.60 9.91
C PHE A 18 -2.59 5.74 10.25
N VAL A 19 -3.03 4.97 9.28
CA VAL A 19 -4.00 3.88 9.48
C VAL A 19 -3.24 2.57 9.33
N THR A 20 -3.30 1.72 10.36
CA THR A 20 -2.50 0.48 10.44
C THR A 20 -3.39 -0.77 10.54
N HIS A 21 -2.78 -1.95 10.44
CA HIS A 21 -3.45 -3.24 10.64
C HIS A 21 -4.67 -3.43 9.74
N TYR A 22 -4.46 -3.29 8.43
CA TYR A 22 -5.52 -3.55 7.46
C TYR A 22 -5.88 -5.04 7.37
N PRO A 23 -7.16 -5.37 7.12
CA PRO A 23 -7.58 -6.75 6.91
C PRO A 23 -6.76 -7.45 5.82
N SER A 24 -6.28 -8.66 6.10
CA SER A 24 -5.41 -9.43 5.18
C SER A 24 -6.02 -9.59 3.78
N LYS A 25 -7.36 -9.75 3.69
CA LYS A 25 -8.08 -9.86 2.41
C LYS A 25 -8.00 -8.61 1.53
N LYS A 26 -7.70 -7.45 2.11
CA LYS A 26 -7.62 -6.15 1.41
C LYS A 26 -6.20 -5.79 0.97
N ARG A 27 -5.19 -6.58 1.39
CA ARG A 27 -3.78 -6.31 1.09
C ARG A 27 -3.21 -7.33 0.09
N PRO A 28 -2.11 -6.99 -0.60
CA PRO A 28 -1.46 -7.91 -1.53
C PRO A 28 -1.00 -9.20 -0.86
N PHE A 29 -0.80 -10.25 -1.65
CA PHE A 29 -0.38 -11.58 -1.15
C PHE A 29 0.96 -11.55 -0.42
N TYR A 30 1.84 -10.62 -0.76
CA TYR A 30 3.17 -10.48 -0.14
C TYR A 30 3.17 -9.72 1.18
N ALA A 31 2.06 -9.08 1.58
CA ALA A 31 1.98 -8.39 2.86
C ALA A 31 2.01 -9.41 4.01
N MET A 32 2.81 -9.14 5.04
CA MET A 32 2.92 -10.02 6.19
C MET A 32 1.67 -9.91 7.07
N ASP A 33 1.10 -11.05 7.41
CA ASP A 33 0.01 -11.09 8.38
C ASP A 33 0.56 -10.84 9.79
N ASP A 34 -0.28 -10.25 10.64
CA ASP A 34 0.06 -10.02 12.03
C ASP A 34 0.21 -11.37 12.74
N PRO A 35 1.35 -11.63 13.41
CA PRO A 35 1.55 -12.88 14.16
C PRO A 35 0.57 -13.10 15.32
N GLU A 36 -0.05 -12.04 15.84
CA GLU A 36 -1.02 -12.12 16.93
C GLU A 36 -2.46 -12.32 16.39
N ASP A 37 -2.75 -11.81 15.19
CA ASP A 37 -4.05 -11.99 14.52
C ASP A 37 -3.89 -11.99 13.00
N GLU A 38 -3.82 -13.16 12.39
CA GLU A 38 -3.65 -13.34 10.93
C GLU A 38 -4.80 -12.78 10.08
N THR A 39 -5.89 -12.31 10.67
CA THR A 39 -6.96 -11.62 9.93
C THR A 39 -6.54 -10.22 9.50
N PHE A 40 -5.50 -9.66 10.14
CA PHE A 40 -4.88 -8.38 9.81
C PHE A 40 -3.47 -8.54 9.24
N THR A 41 -2.93 -7.45 8.72
CA THR A 41 -1.55 -7.39 8.20
C THR A 41 -0.75 -6.31 8.91
N LEU A 42 0.57 -6.48 8.97
CA LEU A 42 1.53 -5.47 9.41
C LEU A 42 1.74 -4.42 8.30
N SER A 43 0.65 -3.81 7.88
CA SER A 43 0.63 -2.79 6.83
C SER A 43 0.05 -1.48 7.34
N PHE A 44 0.34 -0.43 6.60
CA PHE A 44 -0.13 0.91 6.91
C PHE A 44 -0.44 1.70 5.64
N ASP A 45 -1.30 2.70 5.78
CA ASP A 45 -1.44 3.81 4.86
C ASP A 45 -1.19 5.12 5.61
N LEU A 46 -0.51 6.06 4.95
CA LEU A 46 -0.38 7.42 5.42
C LEU A 46 -1.38 8.29 4.67
N LEU A 47 -2.31 8.86 5.40
CA LEU A 47 -3.26 9.83 4.89
C LEU A 47 -2.71 11.24 5.11
N TYR A 48 -2.83 12.10 4.11
CA TYR A 48 -2.63 13.54 4.22
C TYR A 48 -3.93 14.25 3.86
N LYS A 49 -4.49 14.99 4.83
CA LYS A 49 -5.80 15.63 4.73
C LYS A 49 -6.91 14.68 4.22
N GLY A 50 -6.89 13.43 4.71
CA GLY A 50 -7.88 12.41 4.35
C GLY A 50 -7.67 11.71 3.02
N LEU A 51 -6.57 11.98 2.30
CA LEU A 51 -6.19 11.28 1.08
C LEU A 51 -4.98 10.39 1.34
N GLU A 52 -5.06 9.11 0.94
CA GLU A 52 -3.90 8.20 0.96
C GLU A 52 -2.82 8.71 0.01
N ILE A 53 -1.65 9.04 0.58
CA ILE A 53 -0.45 9.45 -0.16
C ILE A 53 0.64 8.38 -0.16
N THR A 54 0.60 7.46 0.81
CA THR A 54 1.58 6.38 0.93
C THR A 54 0.90 5.13 1.42
N THR A 55 1.24 4.00 0.84
CA THR A 55 0.88 2.68 1.35
C THR A 55 2.15 1.84 1.52
N GLY A 56 2.20 1.05 2.58
CA GLY A 56 3.36 0.24 2.88
C GLY A 56 3.10 -0.84 3.92
N GLY A 57 4.17 -1.55 4.28
CA GLY A 57 4.12 -2.54 5.34
C GLY A 57 5.31 -3.48 5.34
N GLN A 58 5.31 -4.35 6.31
CA GLN A 58 6.23 -5.48 6.35
C GLN A 58 5.80 -6.51 5.31
N ARG A 59 6.79 -7.12 4.64
CA ARG A 59 6.56 -8.15 3.63
C ARG A 59 6.90 -9.52 4.19
N ILE A 60 6.24 -10.55 3.69
CA ILE A 60 6.61 -11.93 3.97
C ILE A 60 8.00 -12.16 3.40
N HIS A 61 8.92 -12.69 4.20
CA HIS A 61 10.29 -13.02 3.80
C HIS A 61 10.57 -14.52 3.80
N ASP A 62 9.76 -15.31 4.51
CA ASP A 62 9.83 -16.78 4.51
C ASP A 62 9.16 -17.34 3.26
N TYR A 63 9.89 -18.19 2.52
CA TYR A 63 9.40 -18.79 1.29
C TYR A 63 8.16 -19.66 1.50
N ASN A 64 8.13 -20.46 2.57
CA ASN A 64 7.02 -21.38 2.81
C ASN A 64 5.74 -20.62 3.18
N LYS A 65 5.86 -19.61 4.02
CA LYS A 65 4.73 -18.72 4.36
C LYS A 65 4.20 -17.97 3.14
N LEU A 66 5.09 -17.53 2.25
CA LEU A 66 4.70 -16.86 1.02
C LEU A 66 3.92 -17.81 0.10
N MET A 67 4.41 -19.04 -0.09
CA MET A 67 3.73 -20.06 -0.88
C MET A 67 2.39 -20.48 -0.29
N GLU A 68 2.32 -20.63 1.04
CA GLU A 68 1.06 -20.91 1.73
C GLU A 68 0.01 -19.82 1.46
N LYS A 69 0.39 -18.56 1.56
CA LYS A 69 -0.51 -17.43 1.31
C LYS A 69 -0.94 -17.32 -0.15
N ILE A 70 -0.05 -17.59 -1.11
CA ILE A 70 -0.36 -17.67 -2.54
C ILE A 70 -1.41 -18.77 -2.78
N ASN A 71 -1.17 -19.97 -2.26
CA ASN A 71 -2.08 -21.11 -2.41
C ASN A 71 -3.44 -20.85 -1.75
N LYS A 72 -3.46 -20.31 -0.54
CA LYS A 72 -4.68 -19.96 0.21
C LYS A 72 -5.55 -18.93 -0.54
N ARG A 73 -4.94 -18.13 -1.42
CA ARG A 73 -5.64 -17.17 -2.29
C ARG A 73 -6.02 -17.73 -3.66
N GLY A 74 -5.70 -18.98 -3.94
CA GLY A 74 -5.97 -19.60 -5.23
C GLY A 74 -5.21 -18.97 -6.39
N MET A 75 -4.03 -18.41 -6.12
CA MET A 75 -3.20 -17.76 -7.15
C MET A 75 -2.30 -18.80 -7.81
N GLU A 76 -2.13 -18.68 -9.12
CA GLU A 76 -1.15 -19.44 -9.88
C GLU A 76 0.24 -18.82 -9.73
N THR A 77 1.28 -19.64 -9.76
CA THR A 77 2.67 -19.20 -9.64
C THR A 77 3.39 -19.06 -10.98
N GLU A 78 2.70 -19.38 -12.08
CA GLU A 78 3.24 -19.22 -13.42
C GLU A 78 3.63 -17.76 -13.68
N GLY A 79 4.86 -17.55 -14.15
CA GLY A 79 5.45 -16.22 -14.37
C GLY A 79 5.99 -15.55 -13.10
N MET A 80 5.93 -16.20 -11.93
CA MET A 80 6.46 -15.70 -10.66
C MET A 80 7.78 -16.37 -10.24
N GLU A 81 8.33 -17.25 -11.06
CA GLU A 81 9.47 -18.11 -10.72
C GLU A 81 10.68 -17.31 -10.26
N HIS A 82 11.02 -16.23 -10.97
CA HIS A 82 12.15 -15.36 -10.63
C HIS A 82 11.94 -14.63 -9.30
N TYR A 83 10.72 -14.15 -9.07
CA TYR A 83 10.36 -13.50 -7.80
C TYR A 83 10.45 -14.51 -6.64
N LEU A 84 9.85 -15.67 -6.76
CA LEU A 84 9.83 -16.71 -5.74
C LEU A 84 11.24 -17.30 -5.48
N SER A 85 12.09 -17.35 -6.50
CA SER A 85 13.47 -17.81 -6.38
C SER A 85 14.28 -16.99 -5.37
N ALA A 86 14.09 -15.66 -5.32
CA ALA A 86 14.77 -14.81 -4.34
C ALA A 86 14.45 -15.23 -2.90
N PHE A 87 13.20 -15.57 -2.61
CA PHE A 87 12.78 -16.05 -1.28
C PHE A 87 13.31 -17.43 -0.96
N LYS A 88 13.35 -18.31 -1.94
CA LYS A 88 13.88 -19.67 -1.80
C LYS A 88 15.36 -19.70 -1.43
N HIS A 89 16.13 -18.70 -1.88
CA HIS A 89 17.56 -18.57 -1.58
C HIS A 89 17.86 -17.76 -0.30
N GLY A 90 16.84 -17.32 0.43
CA GLY A 90 17.00 -16.65 1.73
C GLY A 90 16.81 -15.14 1.65
N MET A 91 15.55 -14.70 1.63
CA MET A 91 15.20 -13.29 1.73
C MET A 91 15.26 -12.84 3.18
N PRO A 92 15.99 -11.76 3.53
CA PRO A 92 15.95 -11.22 4.89
C PRO A 92 14.59 -10.56 5.21
N PRO A 93 14.26 -10.39 6.50
CA PRO A 93 13.12 -9.55 6.89
C PRO A 93 13.21 -8.18 6.24
N HIS A 94 12.14 -7.76 5.59
CA HIS A 94 12.09 -6.48 4.87
C HIS A 94 10.68 -5.91 4.85
N GLY A 95 10.60 -4.64 4.59
CA GLY A 95 9.37 -3.91 4.31
C GLY A 95 9.53 -3.05 3.08
N GLY A 96 8.47 -2.38 2.71
CA GLY A 96 8.49 -1.44 1.60
C GLY A 96 7.27 -0.53 1.64
N LEU A 97 7.39 0.59 0.97
CA LEU A 97 6.30 1.54 0.81
C LEU A 97 6.33 2.15 -0.59
N GLY A 98 5.16 2.59 -1.05
CA GLY A 98 5.01 3.38 -2.26
C GLY A 98 4.43 4.75 -1.92
N ILE A 99 5.03 5.81 -2.47
CA ILE A 99 4.54 7.18 -2.30
C ILE A 99 3.90 7.61 -3.61
N GLY A 100 2.63 8.02 -3.56
CA GLY A 100 1.94 8.66 -4.68
C GLY A 100 2.42 10.09 -4.86
N LEU A 101 3.45 10.29 -5.68
CA LEU A 101 4.08 11.60 -5.87
C LEU A 101 3.07 12.65 -6.33
N GLU A 102 2.20 12.31 -7.27
CA GLU A 102 1.17 13.19 -7.79
C GLU A 102 0.13 13.55 -6.72
N ARG A 103 -0.28 12.58 -5.90
CA ARG A 103 -1.22 12.82 -4.80
C ARG A 103 -0.62 13.73 -3.74
N LEU A 104 0.65 13.49 -3.38
CA LEU A 104 1.37 14.34 -2.42
C LEU A 104 1.52 15.77 -2.97
N THR A 105 1.96 15.90 -4.23
CA THR A 105 2.11 17.21 -4.88
C THR A 105 0.79 17.96 -4.92
N MET A 106 -0.29 17.30 -5.38
CA MET A 106 -1.63 17.86 -5.44
C MET A 106 -2.06 18.43 -4.09
N GLN A 107 -1.89 17.66 -3.03
CA GLN A 107 -2.25 18.10 -1.67
C GLN A 107 -1.38 19.25 -1.15
N LEU A 108 -0.10 19.29 -1.50
CA LEU A 108 0.82 20.35 -1.08
C LEU A 108 0.52 21.70 -1.77
N ILE A 109 0.17 21.68 -3.04
CA ILE A 109 -0.16 22.88 -3.80
C ILE A 109 -1.64 23.30 -3.65
N GLY A 110 -2.46 22.46 -3.00
CA GLY A 110 -3.87 22.75 -2.74
C GLY A 110 -4.81 22.53 -3.93
N GLU A 111 -4.40 21.69 -4.89
CA GLU A 111 -5.23 21.32 -6.03
C GLU A 111 -6.17 20.15 -5.69
N GLU A 112 -7.34 20.12 -6.34
CA GLU A 112 -8.33 19.04 -6.14
C GLU A 112 -8.21 17.91 -7.19
N ASN A 113 -7.55 18.20 -8.30
CA ASN A 113 -7.42 17.28 -9.42
C ASN A 113 -5.96 16.85 -9.61
N VAL A 114 -5.71 15.55 -9.53
CA VAL A 114 -4.36 14.98 -9.68
C VAL A 114 -3.70 15.28 -11.05
N ARG A 115 -4.50 15.60 -12.07
CA ARG A 115 -3.97 16.01 -13.38
C ARG A 115 -3.16 17.31 -13.33
N GLU A 116 -3.47 18.20 -12.40
CA GLU A 116 -2.74 19.45 -12.21
C GLU A 116 -1.37 19.24 -11.54
N ALA A 117 -1.16 18.05 -10.97
CA ALA A 117 0.07 17.66 -10.31
C ALA A 117 0.96 16.72 -11.14
N THR A 118 0.67 16.53 -12.43
CA THR A 118 1.45 15.66 -13.31
C THR A 118 1.70 16.33 -14.67
N LEU A 119 2.92 16.14 -15.22
CA LEU A 119 3.32 16.72 -16.50
C LEU A 119 2.62 16.02 -17.68
N PHE A 120 2.32 14.74 -17.55
CA PHE A 120 1.73 13.92 -18.62
C PHE A 120 0.50 13.15 -18.09
N PRO A 121 -0.61 13.85 -17.78
CA PRO A 121 -1.79 13.20 -17.25
C PRO A 121 -2.39 12.25 -18.29
N ARG A 122 -2.70 11.03 -17.86
CA ARG A 122 -3.37 10.00 -18.66
C ARG A 122 -4.65 9.56 -17.99
N ASP A 123 -5.67 9.33 -18.78
CA ASP A 123 -6.97 8.79 -18.37
C ASP A 123 -7.64 8.06 -19.52
N LEU A 124 -8.90 7.64 -19.34
CA LEU A 124 -9.65 6.92 -20.36
C LEU A 124 -9.87 7.70 -21.66
N SER A 125 -9.83 9.03 -21.60
CA SER A 125 -10.03 9.92 -22.75
C SER A 125 -8.72 10.50 -23.30
N ARG A 126 -7.60 10.36 -22.59
CA ARG A 126 -6.29 10.91 -22.96
C ARG A 126 -5.18 9.90 -22.68
N LEU A 127 -4.74 9.22 -23.73
CA LEU A 127 -3.66 8.22 -23.67
C LEU A 127 -2.29 8.77 -24.09
N GLU A 128 -2.27 9.88 -24.80
CA GLU A 128 -1.05 10.55 -25.27
C GLU A 128 -0.80 11.85 -24.47
N PRO A 129 0.46 12.25 -24.33
CA PRO A 129 0.83 13.49 -23.63
C PRO A 129 0.21 14.74 -24.24
#